data_163f0ee64c1aab888cf70b103a6f92ac
#
_entry.id   163f0ee64c1aab888cf70b103a6f92ac
#
_cell.length_a   1.000
_cell.length_b   1.000
_cell.length_c   1.000
_cell.angle_alpha   90.00
_cell.angle_beta   90.00
_cell.angle_gamma   90.00
#
_symmetry.space_group_name_H-M   'P 1'
#
loop_
_entity.id
_entity.type
_entity.pdbx_description
1 polymer ?
#
loop_
_entity_poly.entity_id
_entity_poly.type
_entity_poly.pdbx_seq_one_letter_code
_entity_poly.pdbx_strand_id
1 'polypeptide(L)'
;MKIVYITYHNWDTKRHGGFHQFADYSCRHGMETVFFSFSRPYYIFFKHEERENKEVLKKLSEGVEYNLDAEHKLVNITWPTFAIPGFIRERFSEKFNIRMMTRSLTPFGKFSEKWLDGADCFIFESCDAVCLVDLIKKKYPKALIVYRPSDPMLDRRKESYLVYGEKIMLDKSDLVICVNERGKQFYMESYPDINDSVYRVIDNGVSLGDFVKEYPRPSEMPQGQNALFVGASPIDWDSVIFAASKLPSVNFILISPADQPRKSLQDIQSYKNIYYIPGIPPKEVASWMTNADIIIQPIPEKTGRYKKKTLSITAQNYKAMAAGKYIVSYMGPQSFADYGIISTYSHDDFANSIAVFIGKTAHYDLNLEEKNWDFICTMFFKEIQNKLGEK
;
A
#
# COMPACT_ATOMS: atom_id res chain seq x y z
N MET A 1 -18.74 -7.89 17.70
CA MET A 1 -17.39 -7.29 17.78
C MET A 1 -17.40 -5.99 17.00
N LYS A 2 -16.84 -4.91 17.59
CA LYS A 2 -16.69 -3.60 16.93
C LYS A 2 -15.22 -3.34 16.61
N ILE A 3 -14.91 -3.04 15.34
CA ILE A 3 -13.56 -2.80 14.85
C ILE A 3 -13.43 -1.40 14.27
N VAL A 4 -12.35 -0.71 14.63
CA VAL A 4 -12.02 0.63 14.13
C VAL A 4 -10.74 0.57 13.32
N TYR A 5 -10.82 0.88 12.04
CA TYR A 5 -9.67 1.01 11.12
C TYR A 5 -9.21 2.45 11.08
N ILE A 6 -7.98 2.73 11.44
CA ILE A 6 -7.43 4.08 11.45
C ILE A 6 -6.38 4.17 10.34
N THR A 7 -6.73 4.90 9.29
CA THR A 7 -5.98 5.00 8.06
C THR A 7 -6.02 6.43 7.52
N TYR A 8 -5.11 6.79 6.63
CA TYR A 8 -5.18 8.09 5.97
C TYR A 8 -6.15 8.10 4.77
N HIS A 9 -6.61 6.95 4.33
CA HIS A 9 -7.55 6.83 3.22
C HIS A 9 -8.98 7.26 3.60
N ASN A 10 -9.75 7.74 2.62
CA ASN A 10 -11.20 7.81 2.72
C ASN A 10 -11.80 6.52 2.16
N TRP A 11 -12.99 6.14 2.63
CA TRP A 11 -13.68 4.97 2.07
C TRP A 11 -14.02 5.17 0.60
N ASP A 12 -14.57 6.33 0.26
CA ASP A 12 -14.93 6.69 -1.12
C ASP A 12 -13.69 7.11 -1.91
N THR A 13 -12.92 6.12 -2.36
CA THR A 13 -11.76 6.31 -3.21
C THR A 13 -11.82 5.39 -4.43
N LYS A 14 -11.24 5.83 -5.55
CA LYS A 14 -11.18 5.01 -6.79
C LYS A 14 -10.36 3.72 -6.64
N ARG A 15 -9.48 3.64 -5.66
CA ARG A 15 -8.62 2.48 -5.39
C ARG A 15 -8.80 2.03 -3.95
N HIS A 16 -9.35 0.85 -3.77
CA HIS A 16 -9.39 0.19 -2.48
C HIS A 16 -8.06 -0.54 -2.24
N GLY A 17 -7.36 -0.12 -1.18
CA GLY A 17 -6.15 -0.79 -0.69
C GLY A 17 -6.47 -1.86 0.36
N GLY A 18 -5.44 -2.42 1.00
CA GLY A 18 -5.60 -3.48 1.99
C GLY A 18 -6.55 -3.14 3.14
N PHE A 19 -6.49 -1.90 3.65
CA PHE A 19 -7.40 -1.47 4.73
C PHE A 19 -8.88 -1.44 4.30
N HIS A 20 -9.17 -1.13 3.05
CA HIS A 20 -10.53 -1.21 2.52
C HIS A 20 -10.99 -2.68 2.45
N GLN A 21 -10.13 -3.59 2.01
CA GLN A 21 -10.46 -5.02 1.91
C GLN A 21 -10.72 -5.63 3.29
N PHE A 22 -9.88 -5.35 4.28
CA PHE A 22 -10.10 -5.79 5.65
C PHE A 22 -11.38 -5.22 6.25
N ALA A 23 -11.69 -3.94 6.01
CA ALA A 23 -12.90 -3.30 6.51
C ALA A 23 -14.17 -3.83 5.81
N ASP A 24 -14.12 -4.06 4.50
CA ASP A 24 -15.20 -4.70 3.73
C ASP A 24 -15.48 -6.10 4.26
N TYR A 25 -14.43 -6.91 4.42
CA TYR A 25 -14.54 -8.26 4.94
C TYR A 25 -15.16 -8.28 6.34
N SER A 26 -14.65 -7.47 7.28
CA SER A 26 -15.17 -7.43 8.66
C SER A 26 -16.65 -7.06 8.68
N CYS A 27 -17.05 -6.06 7.90
CA CYS A 27 -18.42 -5.61 7.80
C CYS A 27 -19.33 -6.73 7.26
N ARG A 28 -18.96 -7.37 6.16
CA ARG A 28 -19.73 -8.49 5.54
C ARG A 28 -19.82 -9.74 6.43
N HIS A 29 -18.92 -9.86 7.41
CA HIS A 29 -18.95 -10.94 8.41
C HIS A 29 -19.62 -10.51 9.73
N GLY A 30 -20.49 -9.48 9.69
CA GLY A 30 -21.34 -9.06 10.80
C GLY A 30 -20.60 -8.31 11.93
N MET A 31 -19.42 -7.77 11.67
CA MET A 31 -18.70 -6.94 12.63
C MET A 31 -19.10 -5.47 12.45
N GLU A 32 -19.39 -4.77 13.55
CA GLU A 32 -19.59 -3.32 13.50
C GLU A 32 -18.27 -2.65 13.08
N THR A 33 -18.26 -2.02 11.92
CA THR A 33 -17.05 -1.53 11.27
C THR A 33 -17.03 -0.01 11.15
N VAL A 34 -16.01 0.61 11.73
CA VAL A 34 -15.75 2.05 11.64
C VAL A 34 -14.47 2.28 10.84
N PHE A 35 -14.57 3.07 9.77
CA PHE A 35 -13.43 3.48 8.93
C PHE A 35 -13.05 4.91 9.28
N PHE A 36 -11.98 5.07 10.06
CA PHE A 36 -11.56 6.37 10.57
C PHE A 36 -10.45 6.96 9.70
N SER A 37 -10.82 7.89 8.84
CA SER A 37 -9.91 8.63 7.94
C SER A 37 -9.13 9.68 8.73
N PHE A 38 -7.85 9.42 9.00
CA PHE A 38 -6.94 10.27 9.77
C PHE A 38 -5.58 10.44 9.03
N SER A 39 -4.87 11.59 9.00
CA SER A 39 -5.25 12.83 9.67
C SER A 39 -5.92 13.77 8.65
N ARG A 40 -6.83 14.62 9.18
CA ARG A 40 -7.51 15.66 8.39
C ARG A 40 -7.36 16.99 9.13
N PRO A 41 -6.30 17.77 8.84
CA PRO A 41 -6.07 19.05 9.51
C PRO A 41 -7.06 20.13 9.10
N TYR A 42 -7.38 21.06 10.01
CA TYR A 42 -8.28 22.19 9.71
C TYR A 42 -7.83 23.06 8.54
N TYR A 43 -6.54 23.16 8.25
CA TYR A 43 -6.08 23.96 7.11
C TYR A 43 -6.53 23.39 5.74
N ILE A 44 -6.98 22.15 5.67
CA ILE A 44 -7.61 21.56 4.48
C ILE A 44 -8.87 22.32 4.05
N PHE A 45 -9.61 22.94 5.00
CA PHE A 45 -10.74 23.81 4.67
C PHE A 45 -10.43 24.95 3.70
N PHE A 46 -9.14 25.29 3.58
CA PHE A 46 -8.65 26.35 2.69
C PHE A 46 -8.02 25.81 1.40
N LYS A 47 -7.97 24.47 1.21
CA LYS A 47 -7.51 23.84 -0.01
C LYS A 47 -8.67 23.59 -0.99
N HIS A 48 -8.36 23.62 -2.29
CA HIS A 48 -9.33 23.43 -3.37
C HIS A 48 -9.20 22.06 -4.06
N GLU A 49 -8.47 21.12 -3.48
CA GLU A 49 -8.29 19.78 -4.04
C GLU A 49 -9.56 18.94 -3.84
N GLU A 50 -10.05 18.26 -4.91
CA GLU A 50 -11.30 17.49 -4.91
C GLU A 50 -11.39 16.42 -3.80
N ARG A 51 -10.27 15.78 -3.45
CA ARG A 51 -10.22 14.74 -2.40
C ARG A 51 -10.24 15.27 -0.98
N GLU A 52 -9.90 16.52 -0.80
CA GLU A 52 -9.65 17.16 0.50
C GLU A 52 -10.33 18.53 0.55
N ASN A 53 -11.53 18.64 0.02
CA ASN A 53 -12.27 19.88 0.06
C ASN A 53 -13.09 20.00 1.37
N LYS A 54 -13.56 21.21 1.63
CA LYS A 54 -14.35 21.56 2.81
C LYS A 54 -15.61 20.69 2.97
N GLU A 55 -16.27 20.33 1.88
CA GLU A 55 -17.52 19.56 1.92
C GLU A 55 -17.27 18.10 2.31
N VAL A 56 -16.23 17.47 1.76
CA VAL A 56 -15.82 16.10 2.11
C VAL A 56 -15.44 16.05 3.60
N LEU A 57 -14.67 17.04 4.07
CA LEU A 57 -14.26 17.09 5.46
C LEU A 57 -15.46 17.27 6.41
N LYS A 58 -16.42 18.12 6.04
CA LYS A 58 -17.65 18.32 6.81
C LYS A 58 -18.47 17.03 6.88
N LYS A 59 -18.75 16.40 5.75
CA LYS A 59 -19.50 15.13 5.68
C LYS A 59 -18.85 14.05 6.53
N LEU A 60 -17.53 13.81 6.38
CA LEU A 60 -16.80 12.82 7.17
C LEU A 60 -16.78 13.14 8.67
N SER A 61 -16.80 14.42 9.07
CA SER A 61 -16.88 14.82 10.49
C SER A 61 -18.26 14.54 11.09
N GLU A 62 -19.30 14.55 10.28
CA GLU A 62 -20.67 14.19 10.64
C GLU A 62 -20.89 12.67 10.62
N GLY A 63 -20.01 11.92 9.94
CA GLY A 63 -20.08 10.48 9.67
C GLY A 63 -20.87 10.17 8.41
N VAL A 64 -20.30 9.35 7.54
CA VAL A 64 -20.93 8.91 6.29
C VAL A 64 -21.12 7.40 6.34
N GLU A 65 -22.36 6.95 6.25
CA GLU A 65 -22.68 5.53 6.11
C GLU A 65 -22.54 5.10 4.64
N TYR A 66 -21.92 3.94 4.43
CA TYR A 66 -21.78 3.29 3.13
C TYR A 66 -22.42 1.91 3.21
N ASN A 67 -23.41 1.67 2.36
CA ASN A 67 -23.99 0.34 2.19
C ASN A 67 -23.09 -0.49 1.30
N LEU A 68 -22.58 -1.61 1.79
CA LEU A 68 -21.80 -2.59 1.03
C LEU A 68 -22.72 -3.51 0.24
N ASP A 69 -23.87 -3.82 0.82
CA ASP A 69 -25.00 -4.54 0.22
C ASP A 69 -26.30 -4.23 1.00
N ALA A 70 -27.33 -5.06 0.87
CA ALA A 70 -28.63 -4.83 1.51
C ALA A 70 -28.60 -4.95 3.04
N GLU A 71 -27.65 -5.69 3.62
CA GLU A 71 -27.58 -6.04 5.04
C GLU A 71 -26.39 -5.42 5.76
N HIS A 72 -25.31 -5.07 5.01
CA HIS A 72 -24.06 -4.65 5.59
C HIS A 72 -23.74 -3.19 5.27
N LYS A 73 -23.43 -2.45 6.33
CA LYS A 73 -23.01 -1.05 6.21
C LYS A 73 -21.85 -0.75 7.14
N LEU A 74 -20.97 0.15 6.72
CA LEU A 74 -19.92 0.71 7.56
C LEU A 74 -20.05 2.23 7.63
N VAL A 75 -19.44 2.82 8.65
CA VAL A 75 -19.38 4.27 8.77
C VAL A 75 -17.96 4.77 8.56
N ASN A 76 -17.81 5.76 7.66
CA ASN A 76 -16.55 6.47 7.48
C ASN A 76 -16.61 7.82 8.20
N ILE A 77 -15.65 8.04 9.08
CA ILE A 77 -15.58 9.23 9.94
C ILE A 77 -14.23 9.92 9.80
N THR A 78 -14.16 11.18 10.20
CA THR A 78 -12.91 11.89 10.45
C THR A 78 -13.00 12.76 11.69
N TRP A 79 -11.83 13.06 12.27
CA TRP A 79 -11.67 13.97 13.38
C TRP A 79 -10.67 15.07 12.99
N PRO A 80 -11.14 16.27 12.56
CA PRO A 80 -10.27 17.33 12.14
C PRO A 80 -9.38 17.81 13.28
N THR A 81 -8.09 18.04 12.99
CA THR A 81 -7.08 18.38 14.00
C THR A 81 -6.30 19.64 13.65
N PHE A 82 -5.51 20.15 14.61
CA PHE A 82 -4.60 21.28 14.41
C PHE A 82 -3.23 20.87 13.87
N ALA A 83 -3.15 19.71 13.18
CA ALA A 83 -1.90 19.26 12.59
C ALA A 83 -1.23 20.37 11.76
N ILE A 84 0.08 20.49 11.91
CA ILE A 84 0.88 21.55 11.30
C ILE A 84 1.10 21.25 9.82
N PRO A 85 1.02 22.25 8.91
CA PRO A 85 1.35 22.06 7.50
C PRO A 85 2.77 21.52 7.28
N GLY A 86 2.93 20.59 6.32
CA GLY A 86 4.18 19.88 6.08
C GLY A 86 5.40 20.76 5.88
N PHE A 87 5.26 21.91 5.15
CA PHE A 87 6.37 22.80 4.83
C PHE A 87 6.98 23.56 6.03
N ILE A 88 6.31 23.60 7.20
CA ILE A 88 6.81 24.20 8.43
C ILE A 88 7.00 23.20 9.56
N ARG A 89 6.56 21.96 9.38
CA ARG A 89 6.51 20.92 10.43
C ARG A 89 7.88 20.58 11.01
N GLU A 90 8.93 20.64 10.18
CA GLU A 90 10.32 20.38 10.60
C GLU A 90 10.87 21.41 11.61
N ARG A 91 10.22 22.57 11.74
CA ARG A 91 10.62 23.63 12.70
C ARG A 91 10.19 23.33 14.14
N PHE A 92 9.41 22.30 14.35
CA PHE A 92 8.86 21.93 15.64
C PHE A 92 9.31 20.53 16.06
N SER A 93 9.39 20.30 17.39
CA SER A 93 9.76 18.98 17.92
C SER A 93 8.70 17.95 17.58
N GLU A 94 9.10 16.66 17.56
CA GLU A 94 8.23 15.51 17.32
C GLU A 94 7.03 15.52 18.29
N LYS A 95 7.31 15.71 19.59
CA LYS A 95 6.26 15.75 20.63
C LYS A 95 5.27 16.89 20.39
N PHE A 96 5.74 18.06 19.92
CA PHE A 96 4.85 19.17 19.60
C PHE A 96 3.98 18.88 18.38
N ASN A 97 4.55 18.30 17.33
CA ASN A 97 3.81 17.87 16.14
C ASN A 97 2.71 16.85 16.49
N ILE A 98 3.04 15.81 17.27
CA ILE A 98 2.05 14.81 17.74
C ILE A 98 0.97 15.51 18.60
N ARG A 99 1.36 16.39 19.50
CA ARG A 99 0.41 17.14 20.33
C ARG A 99 -0.59 17.96 19.50
N MET A 100 -0.11 18.62 18.44
CA MET A 100 -1.00 19.39 17.55
C MET A 100 -1.89 18.47 16.71
N MET A 101 -1.36 17.33 16.27
CA MET A 101 -2.11 16.32 15.52
C MET A 101 -3.17 15.62 16.37
N THR A 102 -3.00 15.58 17.69
CA THR A 102 -3.94 14.98 18.64
C THR A 102 -4.83 16.01 19.35
N ARG A 103 -4.97 17.22 18.78
CA ARG A 103 -5.86 18.28 19.27
C ARG A 103 -6.83 18.72 18.20
N SER A 104 -8.03 19.04 18.64
CA SER A 104 -9.15 19.46 17.78
C SER A 104 -10.06 20.45 18.52
N LEU A 105 -10.90 21.17 17.77
CA LEU A 105 -12.02 21.94 18.33
C LEU A 105 -13.04 21.04 19.05
N THR A 106 -13.25 19.84 18.51
CA THR A 106 -14.06 18.82 19.20
C THR A 106 -13.14 18.00 20.11
N PRO A 107 -13.31 18.02 21.44
CA PRO A 107 -12.51 17.19 22.34
C PRO A 107 -12.57 15.70 21.95
N PHE A 108 -11.45 15.00 22.05
CA PHE A 108 -11.36 13.58 21.68
C PHE A 108 -12.38 12.72 22.44
N GLY A 109 -12.62 13.00 23.74
CA GLY A 109 -13.62 12.30 24.53
C GLY A 109 -15.01 12.35 23.89
N LYS A 110 -15.49 13.56 23.50
CA LYS A 110 -16.80 13.72 22.85
C LYS A 110 -16.85 13.04 21.47
N PHE A 111 -15.79 13.13 20.69
CA PHE A 111 -15.70 12.45 19.40
C PHE A 111 -15.72 10.93 19.57
N SER A 112 -14.91 10.41 20.49
CA SER A 112 -14.77 8.98 20.72
C SER A 112 -16.04 8.35 21.31
N GLU A 113 -16.72 9.03 22.22
CA GLU A 113 -18.04 8.59 22.76
C GLU A 113 -19.09 8.40 21.67
N LYS A 114 -19.09 9.28 20.66
CA LYS A 114 -20.03 9.17 19.55
C LYS A 114 -19.73 8.00 18.61
N TRP A 115 -18.43 7.72 18.33
CA TRP A 115 -18.07 6.87 17.22
C TRP A 115 -17.29 5.63 17.61
N LEU A 116 -16.49 5.68 18.67
CA LEU A 116 -15.52 4.65 19.02
C LEU A 116 -15.91 3.84 20.25
N ASP A 117 -16.93 4.26 21.01
CA ASP A 117 -17.35 3.52 22.21
C ASP A 117 -17.79 2.11 21.87
N GLY A 118 -17.42 1.17 22.75
CA GLY A 118 -17.66 -0.25 22.55
C GLY A 118 -16.68 -0.90 21.56
N ALA A 119 -15.63 -0.19 21.09
CA ALA A 119 -14.64 -0.80 20.20
C ALA A 119 -13.82 -1.87 20.93
N ASP A 120 -13.82 -3.07 20.36
CA ASP A 120 -13.02 -4.22 20.84
C ASP A 120 -11.58 -4.17 20.28
N CYS A 121 -11.42 -3.62 19.07
CA CYS A 121 -10.15 -3.62 18.35
C CYS A 121 -9.95 -2.32 17.56
N PHE A 122 -8.73 -1.78 17.63
CA PHE A 122 -8.25 -0.66 16.81
C PHE A 122 -7.11 -1.15 15.93
N ILE A 123 -7.25 -1.00 14.61
CA ILE A 123 -6.26 -1.40 13.62
C ILE A 123 -5.65 -0.15 12.99
N PHE A 124 -4.36 0.03 13.16
CA PHE A 124 -3.62 1.22 12.72
C PHE A 124 -2.79 0.94 11.47
N GLU A 125 -2.89 1.82 10.49
CA GLU A 125 -1.99 1.84 9.34
C GLU A 125 -0.71 2.64 9.63
N SER A 126 0.37 2.36 8.88
CA SER A 126 1.63 3.11 8.92
C SER A 126 1.49 4.49 8.26
N CYS A 127 0.84 5.40 8.95
CA CYS A 127 0.60 6.79 8.56
C CYS A 127 0.49 7.68 9.82
N ASP A 128 -0.03 8.89 9.69
CA ASP A 128 -0.32 9.80 10.81
C ASP A 128 -1.15 9.15 11.93
N ALA A 129 -1.85 8.03 11.63
CA ALA A 129 -2.64 7.26 12.60
C ALA A 129 -1.84 6.86 13.84
N VAL A 130 -0.55 6.56 13.70
CA VAL A 130 0.33 6.17 14.81
C VAL A 130 0.35 7.20 15.96
N CYS A 131 0.09 8.48 15.64
CA CYS A 131 0.03 9.55 16.63
C CYS A 131 -1.15 9.44 17.61
N LEU A 132 -2.19 8.68 17.28
CA LEU A 132 -3.40 8.54 18.11
C LEU A 132 -3.30 7.45 19.17
N VAL A 133 -2.28 6.58 19.11
CA VAL A 133 -2.22 5.38 19.96
C VAL A 133 -2.31 5.69 21.47
N ASP A 134 -1.62 6.73 21.93
CA ASP A 134 -1.67 7.14 23.35
C ASP A 134 -3.07 7.58 23.79
N LEU A 135 -3.77 8.35 22.96
CA LEU A 135 -5.14 8.77 23.27
C LEU A 135 -6.10 7.57 23.33
N ILE A 136 -5.98 6.67 22.35
CA ILE A 136 -6.83 5.49 22.26
C ILE A 136 -6.55 4.52 23.39
N LYS A 137 -5.29 4.17 23.65
CA LYS A 137 -4.93 3.25 24.75
C LYS A 137 -5.37 3.79 26.12
N LYS A 138 -5.26 5.12 26.33
CA LYS A 138 -5.72 5.77 27.56
C LYS A 138 -7.24 5.70 27.73
N LYS A 139 -8.02 5.91 26.64
CA LYS A 139 -9.50 5.92 26.69
C LYS A 139 -10.06 4.49 26.68
N TYR A 140 -9.43 3.58 25.95
CA TYR A 140 -9.85 2.19 25.74
C TYR A 140 -8.75 1.19 26.15
N PRO A 141 -8.39 1.11 27.45
CA PRO A 141 -7.24 0.32 27.91
C PRO A 141 -7.39 -1.20 27.66
N LYS A 142 -8.64 -1.68 27.54
CA LYS A 142 -8.94 -3.10 27.29
C LYS A 142 -9.01 -3.47 25.82
N ALA A 143 -9.18 -2.48 24.93
CA ALA A 143 -9.27 -2.75 23.50
C ALA A 143 -7.95 -3.29 22.96
N LEU A 144 -8.02 -4.15 21.96
CA LEU A 144 -6.87 -4.68 21.24
C LEU A 144 -6.27 -3.60 20.34
N ILE A 145 -4.98 -3.40 20.40
CA ILE A 145 -4.23 -2.49 19.54
C ILE A 145 -3.45 -3.30 18.52
N VAL A 146 -3.85 -3.21 17.27
CA VAL A 146 -3.19 -3.89 16.14
C VAL A 146 -2.49 -2.86 15.26
N TYR A 147 -1.21 -3.06 14.99
CA TYR A 147 -0.46 -2.27 14.03
C TYR A 147 -0.22 -3.07 12.76
N ARG A 148 -0.64 -2.53 11.62
CA ARG A 148 -0.49 -3.13 10.28
C ARG A 148 0.37 -2.21 9.41
N PRO A 149 1.72 -2.23 9.57
CA PRO A 149 2.60 -1.40 8.76
C PRO A 149 2.67 -1.89 7.31
N SER A 150 2.47 -0.98 6.37
CA SER A 150 2.67 -1.21 4.93
C SER A 150 4.11 -0.86 4.51
N ASP A 151 4.61 0.30 4.95
CA ASP A 151 5.96 0.80 4.69
C ASP A 151 6.59 1.32 6.00
N PRO A 152 7.91 1.17 6.21
CA PRO A 152 8.58 1.64 7.41
C PRO A 152 8.64 3.17 7.46
N MET A 153 8.34 3.75 8.64
CA MET A 153 8.41 5.19 8.87
C MET A 153 9.85 5.72 8.89
N LEU A 154 10.84 4.86 9.10
CA LEU A 154 12.26 5.22 9.14
C LEU A 154 12.78 5.84 7.83
N ASP A 155 12.13 5.62 6.69
CA ASP A 155 12.46 6.30 5.43
C ASP A 155 11.95 7.76 5.39
N ARG A 156 11.04 8.14 6.29
CA ARG A 156 10.42 9.47 6.36
C ARG A 156 11.20 10.43 7.25
N ARG A 157 12.49 10.62 6.99
CA ARG A 157 13.37 11.47 7.81
C ARG A 157 12.89 12.91 7.99
N LYS A 158 12.24 13.48 7.00
CA LYS A 158 11.63 14.83 7.07
C LYS A 158 10.38 14.88 7.96
N GLU A 159 9.86 13.73 8.33
CA GLU A 159 8.68 13.56 9.18
C GLU A 159 9.07 12.79 10.44
N SER A 160 10.08 13.29 11.16
CA SER A 160 10.67 12.64 12.36
C SER A 160 9.63 12.30 13.44
N TYR A 161 8.54 13.07 13.51
CA TYR A 161 7.42 12.79 14.40
C TYR A 161 6.70 11.46 14.07
N LEU A 162 6.69 11.02 12.79
CA LEU A 162 6.15 9.72 12.40
C LEU A 162 7.06 8.59 12.89
N VAL A 163 8.37 8.75 12.75
CA VAL A 163 9.35 7.77 13.27
C VAL A 163 9.23 7.64 14.79
N TYR A 164 9.11 8.79 15.48
CA TYR A 164 8.88 8.81 16.92
C TYR A 164 7.53 8.19 17.30
N GLY A 165 6.46 8.52 16.57
CA GLY A 165 5.11 7.96 16.76
C GLY A 165 5.07 6.45 16.49
N GLU A 166 5.77 5.94 15.47
CA GLU A 166 5.86 4.51 15.18
C GLU A 166 6.51 3.73 16.32
N LYS A 167 7.58 4.28 16.94
CA LYS A 167 8.18 3.65 18.12
C LYS A 167 7.19 3.51 19.26
N ILE A 168 6.40 4.55 19.55
CA ILE A 168 5.34 4.49 20.57
C ILE A 168 4.25 3.50 20.17
N MET A 169 3.87 3.47 18.88
CA MET A 169 2.88 2.54 18.34
C MET A 169 3.29 1.10 18.57
N LEU A 170 4.54 0.75 18.23
CA LEU A 170 5.10 -0.59 18.41
C LEU A 170 5.11 -1.01 19.90
N ASP A 171 5.56 -0.11 20.80
CA ASP A 171 5.59 -0.35 22.25
C ASP A 171 4.19 -0.63 22.84
N LYS A 172 3.15 -0.03 22.26
CA LYS A 172 1.77 -0.14 22.76
C LYS A 172 0.91 -1.15 22.00
N SER A 173 1.44 -1.75 20.96
CA SER A 173 0.72 -2.74 20.15
C SER A 173 0.64 -4.07 20.88
N ASP A 174 -0.55 -4.64 20.91
CA ASP A 174 -0.76 -6.02 21.37
C ASP A 174 -0.43 -7.02 20.24
N LEU A 175 -0.49 -6.55 18.98
CA LEU A 175 -0.23 -7.34 17.77
C LEU A 175 0.33 -6.44 16.66
N VAL A 176 1.43 -6.85 16.04
CA VAL A 176 2.05 -6.19 14.87
C VAL A 176 2.01 -7.16 13.69
N ILE A 177 1.20 -6.85 12.68
CA ILE A 177 1.04 -7.72 11.51
C ILE A 177 1.81 -7.15 10.33
N CYS A 178 3.00 -7.67 10.07
CA CYS A 178 3.85 -7.28 8.95
C CYS A 178 3.35 -7.89 7.64
N VAL A 179 3.60 -7.21 6.53
CA VAL A 179 3.17 -7.65 5.18
C VAL A 179 4.04 -8.78 4.61
N ASN A 180 5.23 -9.02 5.17
CA ASN A 180 6.12 -10.08 4.75
C ASN A 180 7.21 -10.35 5.82
N GLU A 181 7.94 -11.46 5.70
CA GLU A 181 8.99 -11.84 6.64
C GLU A 181 10.15 -10.82 6.70
N ARG A 182 10.51 -10.21 5.58
CA ARG A 182 11.56 -9.18 5.55
C ARG A 182 11.13 -7.93 6.33
N GLY A 183 9.85 -7.56 6.24
CA GLY A 183 9.27 -6.48 7.04
C GLY A 183 9.30 -6.81 8.53
N LYS A 184 8.91 -8.03 8.91
CA LYS A 184 9.00 -8.49 10.30
C LYS A 184 10.45 -8.43 10.81
N GLN A 185 11.39 -9.02 10.09
CA GLN A 185 12.80 -9.01 10.46
C GLN A 185 13.33 -7.57 10.59
N PHE A 186 12.96 -6.69 9.65
CA PHE A 186 13.33 -5.27 9.70
C PHE A 186 12.87 -4.60 10.99
N TYR A 187 11.62 -4.83 11.43
CA TYR A 187 11.10 -4.24 12.66
C TYR A 187 11.78 -4.82 13.89
N MET A 188 12.01 -6.13 13.97
CA MET A 188 12.74 -6.78 15.06
C MET A 188 14.18 -6.24 15.19
N GLU A 189 14.90 -6.07 14.07
CA GLU A 189 16.24 -5.50 14.06
C GLU A 189 16.28 -4.00 14.41
N SER A 190 15.28 -3.24 13.97
CA SER A 190 15.21 -1.78 14.14
C SER A 190 14.71 -1.37 15.54
N TYR A 191 13.94 -2.23 16.19
CA TYR A 191 13.32 -1.99 17.49
C TYR A 191 13.49 -3.21 18.41
N PRO A 192 14.74 -3.53 18.80
CA PRO A 192 15.06 -4.75 19.56
C PRO A 192 14.46 -4.81 20.97
N ASP A 193 13.98 -3.68 21.48
CA ASP A 193 13.32 -3.60 22.80
C ASP A 193 11.85 -4.09 22.74
N ILE A 194 11.29 -4.30 21.56
CA ILE A 194 9.90 -4.76 21.37
C ILE A 194 9.88 -6.30 21.41
N ASN A 195 8.98 -6.86 22.18
CA ASN A 195 8.85 -8.31 22.32
C ASN A 195 8.49 -8.98 20.97
N ASP A 196 9.31 -9.95 20.57
CA ASP A 196 9.14 -10.68 19.29
C ASP A 196 7.78 -11.41 19.19
N SER A 197 7.19 -11.80 20.32
CA SER A 197 5.90 -12.50 20.36
C SER A 197 4.72 -11.69 19.81
N VAL A 198 4.86 -10.36 19.70
CA VAL A 198 3.81 -9.51 19.14
C VAL A 198 3.75 -9.54 17.61
N TYR A 199 4.84 -9.97 16.94
CA TYR A 199 4.94 -9.93 15.48
C TYR A 199 4.29 -11.14 14.82
N ARG A 200 3.53 -10.88 13.75
CA ARG A 200 2.98 -11.88 12.82
C ARG A 200 3.26 -11.43 11.39
N VAL A 201 3.19 -12.39 10.48
CA VAL A 201 3.29 -12.10 9.04
C VAL A 201 2.02 -12.56 8.37
N ILE A 202 1.33 -11.62 7.73
CA ILE A 202 0.18 -11.89 6.86
C ILE A 202 0.34 -11.00 5.64
N ASP A 203 0.43 -11.60 4.47
CA ASP A 203 0.60 -10.92 3.19
C ASP A 203 -0.60 -10.03 2.86
N ASN A 204 -0.49 -9.22 1.83
CA ASN A 204 -1.66 -8.59 1.23
C ASN A 204 -2.34 -9.57 0.28
N GLY A 205 -3.66 -9.59 0.32
CA GLY A 205 -4.45 -10.34 -0.64
C GLY A 205 -4.36 -9.73 -2.04
N VAL A 206 -4.69 -10.52 -3.03
CA VAL A 206 -4.75 -10.10 -4.43
C VAL A 206 -5.90 -10.83 -5.15
N SER A 207 -6.60 -10.11 -6.03
CA SER A 207 -7.61 -10.73 -6.91
C SER A 207 -6.90 -11.22 -8.18
N LEU A 208 -6.77 -12.53 -8.32
CA LEU A 208 -6.02 -13.18 -9.42
C LEU A 208 -6.89 -13.75 -10.52
N GLY A 209 -8.19 -13.99 -10.27
CA GLY A 209 -9.10 -14.65 -11.20
C GLY A 209 -9.20 -14.03 -12.58
N ASP A 210 -8.95 -12.71 -12.70
CA ASP A 210 -8.94 -12.05 -14.01
C ASP A 210 -7.62 -12.25 -14.77
N PHE A 211 -6.53 -12.61 -14.09
CA PHE A 211 -5.20 -12.76 -14.70
C PHE A 211 -4.95 -14.17 -15.26
N VAL A 212 -5.86 -15.10 -15.03
CA VAL A 212 -5.83 -16.44 -15.64
C VAL A 212 -6.79 -16.56 -16.84
N LYS A 213 -7.48 -15.48 -17.21
CA LYS A 213 -8.39 -15.41 -18.35
C LYS A 213 -7.67 -14.90 -19.58
N GLU A 214 -8.19 -15.27 -20.76
CA GLU A 214 -7.79 -14.68 -22.02
C GLU A 214 -8.59 -13.40 -22.27
N TYR A 215 -7.92 -12.38 -22.78
CA TYR A 215 -8.51 -11.11 -23.17
C TYR A 215 -8.12 -10.73 -24.59
N PRO A 216 -8.99 -10.03 -25.34
CA PRO A 216 -8.60 -9.37 -26.58
C PRO A 216 -7.41 -8.44 -26.32
N ARG A 217 -6.47 -8.40 -27.27
CA ARG A 217 -5.34 -7.46 -27.21
C ARG A 217 -5.85 -6.03 -27.16
N PRO A 218 -5.38 -5.20 -26.22
CA PRO A 218 -5.72 -3.78 -26.18
C PRO A 218 -5.39 -3.09 -27.52
N SER A 219 -6.29 -2.29 -28.05
CA SER A 219 -6.10 -1.61 -29.35
C SER A 219 -4.89 -0.67 -29.36
N GLU A 220 -4.57 -0.09 -28.19
CA GLU A 220 -3.45 0.82 -28.00
C GLU A 220 -2.11 0.10 -27.78
N MET A 221 -2.11 -1.22 -27.62
CA MET A 221 -0.89 -2.00 -27.42
C MET A 221 -0.15 -2.14 -28.75
N PRO A 222 1.12 -1.71 -28.85
CA PRO A 222 1.92 -1.79 -30.08
C PRO A 222 2.03 -3.22 -30.60
N GLN A 223 2.10 -3.37 -31.92
CA GLN A 223 2.37 -4.68 -32.55
C GLN A 223 3.79 -5.15 -32.25
N GLY A 224 4.01 -6.47 -32.25
CA GLY A 224 5.29 -7.08 -31.94
C GLY A 224 5.42 -7.47 -30.46
N GLN A 225 6.66 -7.67 -30.01
CA GLN A 225 6.98 -8.09 -28.64
C GLN A 225 6.90 -6.91 -27.67
N ASN A 226 6.28 -7.12 -26.52
CA ASN A 226 5.97 -6.06 -25.54
C ASN A 226 6.50 -6.42 -24.15
N ALA A 227 7.41 -5.61 -23.65
CA ALA A 227 7.88 -5.61 -22.27
C ALA A 227 7.05 -4.59 -21.47
N LEU A 228 6.26 -5.04 -20.49
CA LEU A 228 5.28 -4.23 -19.80
C LEU A 228 5.67 -3.97 -18.34
N PHE A 229 5.59 -2.70 -17.94
CA PHE A 229 5.52 -2.28 -16.54
C PHE A 229 4.13 -1.69 -16.24
N VAL A 230 3.50 -2.16 -15.15
CA VAL A 230 2.26 -1.56 -14.64
C VAL A 230 2.42 -1.32 -13.14
N GLY A 231 2.38 -0.06 -12.71
CA GLY A 231 2.51 0.25 -11.28
C GLY A 231 2.63 1.73 -10.98
N ALA A 232 2.50 2.07 -9.69
CA ALA A 232 2.68 3.42 -9.18
C ALA A 232 4.09 3.65 -8.61
N SER A 233 4.96 2.63 -8.62
CA SER A 233 6.33 2.76 -8.12
C SER A 233 7.17 3.64 -9.03
N PRO A 234 8.17 4.35 -8.50
CA PRO A 234 9.15 5.05 -9.31
C PRO A 234 9.83 4.11 -10.30
N ILE A 235 10.14 4.62 -11.49
CA ILE A 235 10.75 3.90 -12.59
C ILE A 235 12.23 4.29 -12.67
N ASP A 236 13.12 3.32 -12.78
CA ASP A 236 14.50 3.52 -13.21
C ASP A 236 14.53 3.71 -14.72
N TRP A 237 14.53 4.96 -15.15
CA TRP A 237 14.47 5.30 -16.56
C TRP A 237 15.75 4.96 -17.31
N ASP A 238 16.91 5.01 -16.65
CA ASP A 238 18.20 4.71 -17.28
C ASP A 238 18.26 3.25 -17.70
N SER A 239 17.78 2.32 -16.86
CA SER A 239 17.71 0.89 -17.23
C SER A 239 16.74 0.62 -18.38
N VAL A 240 15.58 1.33 -18.40
CA VAL A 240 14.61 1.20 -19.49
C VAL A 240 15.16 1.74 -20.80
N ILE A 241 15.75 2.94 -20.80
CA ILE A 241 16.36 3.57 -21.97
C ILE A 241 17.48 2.71 -22.52
N PHE A 242 18.34 2.18 -21.65
CA PHE A 242 19.42 1.29 -22.06
C PHE A 242 18.89 0.01 -22.72
N ALA A 243 17.91 -0.66 -22.10
CA ALA A 243 17.30 -1.86 -22.64
C ALA A 243 16.59 -1.59 -23.99
N ALA A 244 15.86 -0.48 -24.10
CA ALA A 244 15.18 -0.08 -25.34
C ALA A 244 16.18 0.20 -26.48
N SER A 245 17.33 0.79 -26.18
CA SER A 245 18.40 1.03 -27.16
C SER A 245 19.03 -0.27 -27.66
N LYS A 246 19.22 -1.26 -26.78
CA LYS A 246 19.77 -2.57 -27.13
C LYS A 246 18.77 -3.48 -27.83
N LEU A 247 17.49 -3.32 -27.59
CA LEU A 247 16.42 -4.17 -28.09
C LEU A 247 15.41 -3.37 -28.93
N PRO A 248 15.81 -2.84 -30.09
CA PRO A 248 14.97 -1.93 -30.88
C PRO A 248 13.69 -2.57 -31.46
N SER A 249 13.61 -3.90 -31.48
CA SER A 249 12.43 -4.66 -31.91
C SER A 249 11.43 -4.94 -30.78
N VAL A 250 11.78 -4.63 -29.52
CA VAL A 250 10.92 -4.80 -28.34
C VAL A 250 10.30 -3.47 -27.96
N ASN A 251 9.00 -3.44 -27.76
CA ASN A 251 8.27 -2.28 -27.25
C ASN A 251 8.29 -2.28 -25.73
N PHE A 252 8.73 -1.20 -25.14
CA PHE A 252 8.74 -0.97 -23.68
C PHE A 252 7.52 -0.14 -23.30
N ILE A 253 6.53 -0.77 -22.69
CA ILE A 253 5.27 -0.13 -22.33
C ILE A 253 5.26 0.12 -20.82
N LEU A 254 5.15 1.39 -20.42
CA LEU A 254 5.24 1.82 -19.03
C LEU A 254 3.92 2.50 -18.63
N ILE A 255 3.07 1.75 -17.93
CA ILE A 255 1.77 2.22 -17.44
C ILE A 255 1.94 2.64 -15.98
N SER A 256 1.95 3.95 -15.73
CA SER A 256 2.17 4.52 -14.40
C SER A 256 1.41 5.84 -14.24
N PRO A 257 0.99 6.23 -13.00
CA PRO A 257 0.38 7.53 -12.76
C PRO A 257 1.25 8.69 -13.24
N ALA A 258 0.61 9.84 -13.52
CA ALA A 258 1.21 10.99 -14.20
C ALA A 258 2.22 11.82 -13.36
N ASP A 259 2.56 11.39 -12.16
CA ASP A 259 3.52 12.06 -11.25
C ASP A 259 4.99 11.67 -11.48
N GLN A 260 5.28 10.98 -12.59
CA GLN A 260 6.67 10.71 -13.00
C GLN A 260 7.42 12.01 -13.35
N PRO A 261 8.72 12.11 -13.04
CA PRO A 261 9.49 13.33 -13.30
C PRO A 261 9.46 13.78 -14.76
N ARG A 262 9.12 15.06 -15.02
CA ARG A 262 9.01 15.62 -16.38
C ARG A 262 10.28 15.43 -17.22
N LYS A 263 11.46 15.57 -16.61
CA LYS A 263 12.74 15.37 -17.29
C LYS A 263 12.83 13.97 -17.91
N SER A 264 12.53 12.93 -17.13
CA SER A 264 12.55 11.55 -17.63
C SER A 264 11.57 11.32 -18.79
N LEU A 265 10.39 11.94 -18.73
CA LEU A 265 9.41 11.85 -19.82
C LEU A 265 9.87 12.56 -21.10
N GLN A 266 10.67 13.62 -20.99
CA GLN A 266 11.30 14.29 -22.13
C GLN A 266 12.40 13.42 -22.75
N ASP A 267 13.21 12.77 -21.92
CA ASP A 267 14.34 11.94 -22.35
C ASP A 267 13.88 10.75 -23.21
N ILE A 268 12.70 10.18 -22.94
CA ILE A 268 12.17 9.03 -23.68
C ILE A 268 11.53 9.39 -25.03
N GLN A 269 11.22 10.67 -25.32
CA GLN A 269 10.56 11.07 -26.57
C GLN A 269 11.36 10.74 -27.84
N SER A 270 12.67 10.57 -27.74
CA SER A 270 13.52 10.19 -28.87
C SER A 270 13.47 8.70 -29.20
N TYR A 271 12.92 7.86 -28.33
CA TYR A 271 12.87 6.40 -28.48
C TYR A 271 11.53 5.96 -29.05
N LYS A 272 11.54 5.41 -30.26
CA LYS A 272 10.32 4.98 -30.99
C LYS A 272 9.66 3.74 -30.38
N ASN A 273 10.38 3.00 -29.53
CA ASN A 273 9.94 1.77 -28.91
C ASN A 273 9.71 1.91 -27.38
N ILE A 274 9.62 3.14 -26.85
CA ILE A 274 9.21 3.40 -25.47
C ILE A 274 7.85 4.10 -25.48
N TYR A 275 6.87 3.51 -24.80
CA TYR A 275 5.49 3.98 -24.72
C TYR A 275 5.15 4.27 -23.25
N TYR A 276 4.90 5.52 -22.91
CA TYR A 276 4.44 5.91 -21.58
C TYR A 276 2.94 6.19 -21.60
N ILE A 277 2.21 5.50 -20.73
CA ILE A 277 0.75 5.66 -20.57
C ILE A 277 0.49 6.16 -19.14
N PRO A 278 -0.13 7.35 -18.96
CA PRO A 278 -0.34 7.96 -17.64
C PRO A 278 -1.50 7.31 -16.87
N GLY A 279 -1.44 5.98 -16.72
CA GLY A 279 -2.43 5.17 -16.03
C GLY A 279 -3.54 4.66 -16.92
N ILE A 280 -4.14 3.55 -16.51
CA ILE A 280 -5.31 2.92 -17.12
C ILE A 280 -6.34 2.59 -16.03
N PRO A 281 -7.62 2.39 -16.38
CA PRO A 281 -8.61 1.88 -15.44
C PRO A 281 -8.17 0.52 -14.85
N PRO A 282 -8.35 0.29 -13.54
CA PRO A 282 -7.93 -0.97 -12.90
C PRO A 282 -8.46 -2.24 -13.56
N LYS A 283 -9.67 -2.19 -14.13
CA LYS A 283 -10.30 -3.31 -14.86
C LYS A 283 -9.58 -3.68 -16.17
N GLU A 284 -8.78 -2.78 -16.73
CA GLU A 284 -8.05 -3.00 -17.98
C GLU A 284 -6.65 -3.60 -17.74
N VAL A 285 -6.15 -3.57 -16.50
CA VAL A 285 -4.79 -4.07 -16.17
C VAL A 285 -4.63 -5.54 -16.56
N ALA A 286 -5.66 -6.35 -16.38
CA ALA A 286 -5.60 -7.77 -16.73
C ALA A 286 -5.39 -7.98 -18.24
N SER A 287 -6.13 -7.26 -19.09
CA SER A 287 -5.97 -7.38 -20.55
C SER A 287 -4.59 -6.95 -21.05
N TRP A 288 -4.02 -5.91 -20.47
CA TRP A 288 -2.65 -5.49 -20.79
C TRP A 288 -1.62 -6.52 -20.34
N MET A 289 -1.75 -7.03 -19.12
CA MET A 289 -0.77 -7.94 -18.54
C MET A 289 -0.79 -9.33 -19.21
N THR A 290 -1.97 -9.86 -19.51
CA THR A 290 -2.11 -11.17 -20.18
C THR A 290 -1.65 -11.12 -21.65
N ASN A 291 -1.74 -9.98 -22.32
CA ASN A 291 -1.26 -9.79 -23.70
C ASN A 291 0.19 -9.30 -23.81
N ALA A 292 0.85 -8.97 -22.71
CA ALA A 292 2.29 -8.66 -22.70
C ALA A 292 3.12 -9.93 -22.93
N ASP A 293 4.33 -9.79 -23.46
CA ASP A 293 5.25 -10.91 -23.69
C ASP A 293 6.20 -11.13 -22.51
N ILE A 294 6.44 -10.09 -21.72
CA ILE A 294 7.24 -10.14 -20.49
C ILE A 294 6.85 -8.98 -19.56
N ILE A 295 6.97 -9.20 -18.25
CA ILE A 295 6.79 -8.14 -17.25
C ILE A 295 8.15 -7.66 -16.78
N ILE A 296 8.34 -6.34 -16.74
CA ILE A 296 9.57 -5.71 -16.27
C ILE A 296 9.30 -4.91 -14.99
N GLN A 297 10.30 -4.87 -14.10
CA GLN A 297 10.29 -4.08 -12.88
C GLN A 297 11.57 -3.27 -12.77
N PRO A 298 11.64 -2.09 -13.39
CA PRO A 298 12.80 -1.22 -13.33
C PRO A 298 12.82 -0.45 -12.00
N ILE A 299 13.37 -1.05 -10.93
CA ILE A 299 13.41 -0.49 -9.58
C ILE A 299 14.59 0.48 -9.48
N PRO A 300 14.39 1.75 -9.08
CA PRO A 300 15.49 2.69 -8.92
C PRO A 300 16.50 2.24 -7.86
N GLU A 301 17.79 2.36 -8.17
CA GLU A 301 18.86 2.08 -7.22
C GLU A 301 18.73 2.92 -5.93
N LYS A 302 18.31 4.19 -6.08
CA LYS A 302 18.09 5.15 -4.98
C LYS A 302 16.73 5.02 -4.31
N THR A 303 16.10 3.86 -4.35
CA THR A 303 14.90 3.58 -3.53
C THR A 303 15.23 3.77 -2.05
N GLY A 304 14.29 4.31 -1.28
CA GLY A 304 14.46 4.59 0.15
C GLY A 304 15.12 3.42 0.89
N ARG A 305 16.14 3.71 1.70
CA ARG A 305 17.03 2.70 2.30
C ARG A 305 16.29 1.60 3.06
N TYR A 306 15.28 1.98 3.82
CA TYR A 306 14.53 1.04 4.65
C TYR A 306 13.43 0.35 3.86
N LYS A 307 12.77 1.05 2.93
CA LYS A 307 11.82 0.45 2.00
C LYS A 307 12.47 -0.66 1.16
N LYS A 308 13.71 -0.47 0.71
CA LYS A 308 14.48 -1.49 -0.02
C LYS A 308 14.73 -2.74 0.84
N LYS A 309 14.94 -2.58 2.14
CA LYS A 309 15.12 -3.70 3.08
C LYS A 309 13.85 -4.54 3.25
N THR A 310 12.68 -3.90 3.22
CA THR A 310 11.39 -4.57 3.38
C THR A 310 10.76 -4.99 2.06
N LEU A 311 11.35 -4.58 0.92
CA LEU A 311 10.84 -4.92 -0.40
C LEU A 311 10.80 -6.43 -0.60
N SER A 312 9.62 -6.93 -0.95
CA SER A 312 9.35 -8.33 -1.24
C SER A 312 8.42 -8.43 -2.44
N ILE A 313 7.92 -9.62 -2.71
CA ILE A 313 6.93 -9.86 -3.76
C ILE A 313 5.67 -9.00 -3.53
N THR A 314 5.10 -8.48 -4.59
CA THR A 314 3.96 -7.57 -4.56
C THR A 314 2.74 -8.17 -5.26
N ALA A 315 1.57 -7.55 -5.09
CA ALA A 315 0.36 -7.93 -5.83
C ALA A 315 0.58 -7.95 -7.36
N GLN A 316 1.41 -7.07 -7.90
CA GLN A 316 1.70 -7.05 -9.33
C GLN A 316 2.55 -8.24 -9.77
N ASN A 317 3.44 -8.73 -8.93
CA ASN A 317 4.19 -9.96 -9.21
C ASN A 317 3.24 -11.16 -9.26
N TYR A 318 2.37 -11.33 -8.28
CA TYR A 318 1.38 -12.42 -8.27
C TYR A 318 0.45 -12.38 -9.50
N LYS A 319 0.03 -11.20 -9.94
CA LYS A 319 -0.76 -11.02 -11.17
C LYS A 319 0.00 -11.46 -12.41
N ALA A 320 1.27 -11.09 -12.52
CA ALA A 320 2.12 -11.51 -13.64
C ALA A 320 2.36 -13.03 -13.63
N MET A 321 2.57 -13.62 -12.46
CA MET A 321 2.70 -15.08 -12.28
C MET A 321 1.43 -15.81 -12.71
N ALA A 322 0.24 -15.33 -12.27
CA ALA A 322 -1.04 -15.87 -12.66
C ALA A 322 -1.28 -15.78 -14.18
N ALA A 323 -0.79 -14.73 -14.81
CA ALA A 323 -0.81 -14.57 -16.29
C ALA A 323 0.27 -15.40 -17.02
N GLY A 324 1.07 -16.19 -16.31
CA GLY A 324 2.13 -17.03 -16.90
C GLY A 324 3.28 -16.22 -17.52
N LYS A 325 3.55 -14.99 -17.04
CA LYS A 325 4.56 -14.10 -17.62
C LYS A 325 5.85 -14.14 -16.83
N TYR A 326 7.01 -14.26 -17.52
CA TYR A 326 8.29 -14.02 -16.86
C TYR A 326 8.35 -12.59 -16.32
N ILE A 327 9.00 -12.44 -15.17
CA ILE A 327 9.24 -11.15 -14.52
C ILE A 327 10.74 -10.91 -14.45
N VAL A 328 11.21 -9.84 -15.08
CA VAL A 328 12.61 -9.40 -15.01
C VAL A 328 12.66 -8.09 -14.22
N SER A 329 13.41 -8.12 -13.11
CA SER A 329 13.54 -6.98 -12.20
C SER A 329 14.95 -6.41 -12.26
N TYR A 330 15.07 -5.12 -12.51
CA TYR A 330 16.30 -4.37 -12.28
C TYR A 330 16.38 -3.95 -10.82
N MET A 331 17.52 -4.19 -10.16
CA MET A 331 17.75 -3.88 -8.74
C MET A 331 16.76 -4.52 -7.76
N GLY A 332 16.09 -5.60 -8.17
CA GLY A 332 15.22 -6.38 -7.29
C GLY A 332 16.00 -7.07 -6.16
N PRO A 333 15.34 -7.34 -5.00
CA PRO A 333 15.98 -8.06 -3.90
C PRO A 333 16.32 -9.50 -4.33
N GLN A 334 17.41 -10.06 -3.76
CA GLN A 334 17.82 -11.44 -4.04
C GLN A 334 16.73 -12.47 -3.77
N SER A 335 15.88 -12.23 -2.75
CA SER A 335 14.74 -13.08 -2.42
C SER A 335 13.69 -13.21 -3.54
N PHE A 336 13.76 -12.39 -4.59
CA PHE A 336 12.90 -12.58 -5.76
C PHE A 336 13.15 -13.89 -6.48
N ALA A 337 14.39 -14.41 -6.41
CA ALA A 337 14.75 -15.71 -6.98
C ALA A 337 13.96 -16.87 -6.35
N ASP A 338 13.61 -16.78 -5.07
CA ASP A 338 12.81 -17.79 -4.38
C ASP A 338 11.40 -17.94 -4.98
N TYR A 339 10.95 -16.93 -5.71
CA TYR A 339 9.67 -16.87 -6.42
C TYR A 339 9.82 -17.02 -7.95
N GLY A 340 11.01 -17.34 -8.44
CA GLY A 340 11.26 -17.46 -9.87
C GLY A 340 11.32 -16.12 -10.62
N ILE A 341 11.43 -14.98 -9.92
CA ILE A 341 11.62 -13.66 -10.51
C ILE A 341 13.10 -13.45 -10.80
N ILE A 342 13.42 -12.99 -12.01
CA ILE A 342 14.79 -12.78 -12.47
C ILE A 342 15.25 -11.40 -11.99
N SER A 343 16.17 -11.36 -11.01
CA SER A 343 16.78 -10.12 -10.52
C SER A 343 18.09 -9.85 -11.22
N THR A 344 18.28 -8.63 -11.68
CA THR A 344 19.48 -8.16 -12.39
C THR A 344 20.05 -6.92 -11.72
N TYR A 345 21.36 -6.70 -11.84
CA TYR A 345 22.06 -5.62 -11.12
C TYR A 345 22.93 -4.76 -12.05
N SER A 346 22.86 -5.02 -13.36
CA SER A 346 23.43 -4.17 -14.40
C SER A 346 22.42 -3.94 -15.50
N HIS A 347 22.57 -2.84 -16.25
CA HIS A 347 21.70 -2.55 -17.41
C HIS A 347 21.86 -3.62 -18.51
N ASP A 348 23.07 -4.14 -18.69
CA ASP A 348 23.36 -5.22 -19.65
C ASP A 348 22.61 -6.50 -19.28
N ASP A 349 22.69 -6.94 -18.02
CA ASP A 349 21.99 -8.15 -17.56
C ASP A 349 20.48 -7.98 -17.65
N PHE A 350 19.96 -6.78 -17.37
CA PHE A 350 18.53 -6.47 -17.50
C PHE A 350 18.07 -6.63 -18.95
N ALA A 351 18.76 -5.99 -19.88
CA ALA A 351 18.46 -6.11 -21.31
C ALA A 351 18.61 -7.54 -21.85
N ASN A 352 19.69 -8.23 -21.49
CA ASN A 352 19.94 -9.62 -21.91
C ASN A 352 18.87 -10.57 -21.35
N SER A 353 18.47 -10.41 -20.09
CA SER A 353 17.41 -11.23 -19.49
C SER A 353 16.05 -11.01 -20.19
N ILE A 354 15.71 -9.77 -20.54
CA ILE A 354 14.51 -9.49 -21.32
C ILE A 354 14.60 -10.23 -22.67
N ALA A 355 15.70 -10.13 -23.40
CA ALA A 355 15.88 -10.78 -24.69
C ALA A 355 15.78 -12.31 -24.62
N VAL A 356 16.26 -12.91 -23.53
CA VAL A 356 16.22 -14.37 -23.32
C VAL A 356 14.81 -14.87 -23.00
N PHE A 357 14.04 -14.13 -22.22
CA PHE A 357 12.77 -14.63 -21.66
C PHE A 357 11.52 -14.08 -22.34
N ILE A 358 11.62 -13.03 -23.16
CA ILE A 358 10.47 -12.43 -23.85
C ILE A 358 9.76 -13.45 -24.76
N GLY A 359 8.45 -13.48 -24.71
CA GLY A 359 7.60 -14.38 -25.48
C GLY A 359 7.56 -15.83 -24.97
N LYS A 360 8.30 -16.16 -23.88
CA LYS A 360 8.23 -17.47 -23.24
C LYS A 360 7.16 -17.48 -22.14
N THR A 361 6.52 -18.63 -21.96
CA THR A 361 5.58 -18.86 -20.85
C THR A 361 6.34 -19.28 -19.60
N ALA A 362 6.09 -18.60 -18.50
CA ALA A 362 6.61 -18.96 -17.19
C ALA A 362 5.63 -19.88 -16.46
N HIS A 363 6.17 -20.81 -15.68
CA HIS A 363 5.40 -21.66 -14.77
C HIS A 363 5.82 -21.37 -13.35
N TYR A 364 4.83 -21.03 -12.51
CA TYR A 364 5.03 -20.73 -11.10
C TYR A 364 4.17 -21.69 -10.26
N ASP A 365 4.75 -22.20 -9.19
CA ASP A 365 3.99 -22.94 -8.18
C ASP A 365 3.25 -21.90 -7.29
N LEU A 366 2.07 -21.51 -7.75
CA LEU A 366 1.26 -20.44 -7.16
C LEU A 366 -0.11 -20.98 -6.74
N ASN A 367 -0.32 -21.08 -5.42
CA ASN A 367 -1.64 -21.34 -4.89
C ASN A 367 -2.49 -20.05 -4.89
N LEU A 368 -3.38 -19.93 -5.88
CA LEU A 368 -4.24 -18.75 -6.05
C LEU A 368 -5.22 -18.55 -4.87
N GLU A 369 -5.67 -19.63 -4.24
CA GLU A 369 -6.60 -19.56 -3.12
C GLU A 369 -5.98 -18.92 -1.90
N GLU A 370 -4.71 -19.27 -1.59
CA GLU A 370 -3.98 -18.70 -0.47
C GLU A 370 -3.56 -17.23 -0.69
N LYS A 371 -3.71 -16.70 -1.92
CA LYS A 371 -3.39 -15.32 -2.26
C LYS A 371 -4.62 -14.45 -2.42
N ASN A 372 -5.82 -15.02 -2.40
CA ASN A 372 -7.03 -14.22 -2.49
C ASN A 372 -7.33 -13.45 -1.19
N TRP A 373 -8.10 -12.37 -1.32
CA TRP A 373 -8.45 -11.52 -0.19
C TRP A 373 -9.25 -12.26 0.89
N ASP A 374 -10.13 -13.19 0.54
CA ASP A 374 -10.95 -13.91 1.51
C ASP A 374 -10.09 -14.79 2.42
N PHE A 375 -9.11 -15.51 1.85
CA PHE A 375 -8.15 -16.29 2.62
C PHE A 375 -7.29 -15.39 3.53
N ILE A 376 -6.73 -14.34 2.98
CA ILE A 376 -5.88 -13.39 3.72
C ILE A 376 -6.66 -12.70 4.85
N CYS A 377 -7.88 -12.25 4.59
CA CYS A 377 -8.75 -11.67 5.62
C CYS A 377 -9.11 -12.70 6.70
N THR A 378 -9.44 -13.94 6.32
CA THR A 378 -9.71 -15.02 7.28
C THR A 378 -8.53 -15.23 8.22
N MET A 379 -7.30 -15.31 7.69
CA MET A 379 -6.10 -15.44 8.50
C MET A 379 -5.86 -14.22 9.40
N PHE A 380 -6.09 -13.01 8.87
CA PHE A 380 -5.93 -11.76 9.61
C PHE A 380 -6.88 -11.70 10.82
N PHE A 381 -8.14 -12.02 10.63
CA PHE A 381 -9.13 -12.00 11.71
C PHE A 381 -8.97 -13.17 12.69
N LYS A 382 -8.44 -14.30 12.25
CA LYS A 382 -8.08 -15.41 13.14
C LYS A 382 -7.01 -14.97 14.15
N GLU A 383 -5.96 -14.26 13.72
CA GLU A 383 -4.94 -13.74 14.64
C GLU A 383 -5.53 -12.72 15.63
N ILE A 384 -6.43 -11.83 15.16
CA ILE A 384 -7.13 -10.86 16.03
C ILE A 384 -7.99 -11.59 17.06
N GLN A 385 -8.78 -12.60 16.65
CA GLN A 385 -9.65 -13.36 17.55
C GLN A 385 -8.84 -14.15 18.59
N ASN A 386 -7.75 -14.80 18.17
CA ASN A 386 -6.84 -15.48 19.09
C ASN A 386 -6.34 -14.50 20.15
N LYS A 387 -5.86 -13.32 19.74
CA LYS A 387 -5.33 -12.32 20.66
C LYS A 387 -6.37 -11.70 21.59
N LEU A 388 -7.62 -11.56 21.14
CA LEU A 388 -8.75 -11.13 21.98
C LEU A 388 -9.12 -12.20 23.03
N GLY A 389 -9.00 -13.49 22.68
CA GLY A 389 -9.25 -14.59 23.61
C GLY A 389 -8.16 -14.74 24.71
N GLU A 390 -6.96 -14.17 24.49
CA GLU A 390 -5.87 -14.13 25.46
C GLU A 390 -5.98 -12.97 26.48
N LYS A 391 -6.81 -11.94 26.20
CA LYS A 391 -7.07 -10.77 27.06
C LYS A 391 -8.23 -10.97 28.00
#